data_a6d63ef77539801b4040a9f440336de0
#
_entry.id   a6d63ef77539801b4040a9f440336de0
#
_cell.length_a   1.000
_cell.length_b   1.000
_cell.length_c   1.000
_cell.angle_alpha   90.00
_cell.angle_beta   90.00
_cell.angle_gamma   90.00
#
_symmetry.space_group_name_H-M   'P 1'
#
loop_
_entity.id
_entity.type
_entity.pdbx_description
1 polymer ?
#
loop_
_entity_poly.entity_id
_entity_poly.type
_entity_poly.pdbx_seq_one_letter_code
_entity_poly.pdbx_strand_id
1 'polypeptide(L)'
;MIEQQRSEVHYVHFDQFLQFPELIHGSFTRLGGYSKTPYWGLNVSYSIGDDFENVIRNRLLALQALHIETYPCATLWLVHGAEVATLGIDTATWDDWRTDWSHRSYQVDQHELIWTTKPRRKADAIITKQRGVALTMSSADCVPLMFYDPVACVIGMAHAGWRGTARGIAAATIDAMSEQFGSLPRNIYAGIGPSIGSCCYEVTEDVRHLFMGQLHFDPMPTGVKYRKLVQESAVFALKQLPDRRSLRLDLWETNRNQLLIAGVLPEHIESSEICTSCEKDRFFSHRGEHGKAGRFPSILALHDGVSEIV
;
A
#
# COMPACT_ATOMS: atom_id res chain seq x y z
N MET A 1 2.58 -9.27 -13.99
CA MET A 1 1.36 -8.45 -13.64
C MET A 1 0.43 -8.33 -14.83
N ILE A 2 -0.89 -8.38 -14.59
CA ILE A 2 -1.93 -8.26 -15.60
C ILE A 2 -2.68 -6.94 -15.39
N GLU A 3 -2.81 -6.13 -16.46
CA GLU A 3 -3.68 -4.96 -16.45
C GLU A 3 -5.12 -5.38 -16.74
N GLN A 4 -6.04 -4.81 -15.98
CA GLN A 4 -7.47 -5.02 -16.10
C GLN A 4 -8.17 -3.68 -16.35
N GLN A 5 -9.23 -3.71 -17.12
CA GLN A 5 -10.13 -2.59 -17.29
C GLN A 5 -11.55 -3.04 -16.97
N ARG A 6 -12.22 -2.31 -16.08
CA ARG A 6 -13.66 -2.46 -15.85
C ARG A 6 -14.35 -1.10 -15.93
N SER A 7 -15.30 -1.00 -16.83
CA SER A 7 -15.90 0.28 -17.21
C SER A 7 -14.80 1.29 -17.59
N GLU A 8 -14.70 2.42 -16.89
CA GLU A 8 -13.69 3.45 -17.13
C GLU A 8 -12.45 3.33 -16.24
N VAL A 9 -12.43 2.34 -15.34
CA VAL A 9 -11.38 2.20 -14.31
C VAL A 9 -10.36 1.15 -14.74
N HIS A 10 -9.09 1.50 -14.58
CA HIS A 10 -7.96 0.62 -14.88
C HIS A 10 -7.18 0.29 -13.61
N TYR A 11 -6.78 -0.96 -13.46
CA TYR A 11 -5.99 -1.44 -12.34
C TYR A 11 -5.08 -2.60 -12.74
N VAL A 12 -4.11 -2.91 -11.91
CA VAL A 12 -3.14 -3.98 -12.12
C VAL A 12 -3.24 -5.03 -11.01
N HIS A 13 -3.14 -6.30 -11.41
CA HIS A 13 -3.07 -7.47 -10.54
C HIS A 13 -1.66 -8.03 -10.48
N PHE A 14 -1.30 -8.64 -9.36
CA PHE A 14 -0.13 -9.53 -9.27
C PHE A 14 -0.51 -10.92 -9.77
N ASP A 15 0.28 -11.47 -10.71
CA ASP A 15 -0.01 -12.78 -11.32
C ASP A 15 -0.03 -13.89 -10.26
N GLN A 16 0.92 -13.84 -9.34
CA GLN A 16 1.03 -14.82 -8.25
C GLN A 16 -0.17 -14.81 -7.28
N PHE A 17 -0.92 -13.72 -7.18
CA PHE A 17 -2.10 -13.65 -6.32
C PHE A 17 -3.35 -14.24 -6.97
N LEU A 18 -3.37 -14.34 -8.31
CA LEU A 18 -4.52 -14.88 -9.06
C LEU A 18 -4.74 -16.37 -8.87
N GLN A 19 -3.75 -17.11 -8.36
CA GLN A 19 -3.91 -18.52 -8.00
C GLN A 19 -4.78 -18.73 -6.76
N PHE A 20 -5.09 -17.70 -6.00
CA PHE A 20 -5.87 -17.74 -4.77
C PHE A 20 -7.26 -17.13 -5.01
N PRO A 21 -8.30 -17.94 -5.26
CA PRO A 21 -9.63 -17.43 -5.60
C PRO A 21 -10.30 -16.64 -4.46
N GLU A 22 -9.88 -16.87 -3.23
CA GLU A 22 -10.36 -16.13 -2.06
C GLU A 22 -9.72 -14.76 -1.89
N LEU A 23 -8.66 -14.45 -2.64
CA LEU A 23 -7.93 -13.19 -2.53
C LEU A 23 -8.37 -12.20 -3.60
N ILE A 24 -8.89 -11.07 -3.18
CA ILE A 24 -9.29 -9.96 -4.05
C ILE A 24 -8.26 -8.84 -3.90
N HIS A 25 -7.69 -8.37 -5.01
CA HIS A 25 -6.69 -7.31 -4.95
C HIS A 25 -6.66 -6.46 -6.22
N GLY A 26 -6.12 -5.25 -6.11
CA GLY A 26 -5.84 -4.38 -7.24
C GLY A 26 -5.11 -3.12 -6.81
N SER A 27 -4.11 -2.72 -7.61
CA SER A 27 -3.52 -1.38 -7.55
C SER A 27 -4.02 -0.58 -8.75
N PHE A 28 -4.75 0.48 -8.48
CA PHE A 28 -5.47 1.23 -9.51
C PHE A 28 -4.56 2.26 -10.19
N THR A 29 -4.91 2.62 -11.41
CA THR A 29 -4.35 3.76 -12.09
C THR A 29 -5.15 5.03 -11.74
N ARG A 30 -4.75 6.19 -12.28
CA ARG A 30 -5.56 7.42 -12.20
C ARG A 30 -6.67 7.47 -13.25
N LEU A 31 -6.67 6.54 -14.22
CA LEU A 31 -7.64 6.55 -15.33
C LEU A 31 -9.03 6.22 -14.83
N GLY A 32 -10.02 6.88 -15.41
CA GLY A 32 -11.40 6.89 -14.93
C GLY A 32 -11.59 7.85 -13.76
N GLY A 33 -12.80 7.85 -13.16
CA GLY A 33 -13.10 8.65 -11.98
C GLY A 33 -13.57 10.08 -12.26
N TYR A 34 -13.96 10.75 -11.18
CA TYR A 34 -14.71 12.00 -11.20
C TYR A 34 -13.88 13.24 -10.88
N SER A 35 -12.68 13.08 -10.30
CA SER A 35 -11.85 14.21 -9.88
C SER A 35 -11.38 15.03 -11.08
N LYS A 36 -11.32 16.36 -10.88
CA LYS A 36 -10.91 17.34 -11.89
C LYS A 36 -9.49 17.82 -11.64
N THR A 37 -8.90 18.52 -12.58
CA THR A 37 -7.60 19.16 -12.43
C THR A 37 -7.56 20.01 -11.15
N PRO A 38 -6.47 19.95 -10.31
CA PRO A 38 -5.21 19.26 -10.60
C PRO A 38 -5.19 17.75 -10.27
N TYR A 39 -6.25 17.18 -9.70
CA TYR A 39 -6.33 15.79 -9.23
C TYR A 39 -7.05 14.87 -10.23
N TRP A 40 -7.05 15.25 -11.51
CA TRP A 40 -7.82 14.57 -12.55
C TRP A 40 -7.71 13.04 -12.50
N GLY A 41 -8.88 12.39 -12.50
CA GLY A 41 -9.06 10.94 -12.56
C GLY A 41 -9.49 10.31 -11.23
N LEU A 42 -9.05 9.10 -10.96
CA LEU A 42 -9.46 8.26 -9.82
C LEU A 42 -8.70 8.63 -8.53
N ASN A 43 -8.81 9.89 -8.09
CA ASN A 43 -8.25 10.29 -6.80
C ASN A 43 -9.15 9.87 -5.64
N VAL A 44 -8.57 9.16 -4.66
CA VAL A 44 -9.30 8.67 -3.47
C VAL A 44 -8.96 9.40 -2.17
N SER A 45 -8.14 10.46 -2.25
CA SER A 45 -7.74 11.23 -1.08
C SER A 45 -8.38 12.62 -1.07
N TYR A 46 -9.11 12.92 -0.02
CA TYR A 46 -9.65 14.27 0.23
C TYR A 46 -8.66 15.18 0.97
N SER A 47 -7.63 14.62 1.60
CA SER A 47 -6.66 15.39 2.41
C SER A 47 -5.75 16.32 1.60
N ILE A 48 -5.78 16.19 0.28
CA ILE A 48 -5.00 17.01 -0.66
C ILE A 48 -5.77 18.22 -1.20
N GLY A 49 -7.04 18.40 -0.80
CA GLY A 49 -7.86 19.54 -1.20
C GLY A 49 -8.76 19.29 -2.42
N ASP A 50 -9.01 18.03 -2.77
CA ASP A 50 -9.98 17.65 -3.80
C ASP A 50 -11.42 17.75 -3.29
N ASP A 51 -12.36 17.77 -4.22
CA ASP A 51 -13.79 17.76 -3.92
C ASP A 51 -14.19 16.44 -3.24
N PHE A 52 -14.89 16.56 -2.11
CA PHE A 52 -15.22 15.42 -1.29
C PHE A 52 -16.17 14.43 -1.99
N GLU A 53 -17.15 14.92 -2.74
CA GLU A 53 -18.11 14.07 -3.45
C GLU A 53 -17.43 13.27 -4.55
N ASN A 54 -16.53 13.90 -5.32
CA ASN A 54 -15.74 13.22 -6.33
C ASN A 54 -14.88 12.11 -5.71
N VAL A 55 -14.24 12.38 -4.57
CA VAL A 55 -13.42 11.38 -3.85
C VAL A 55 -14.26 10.19 -3.40
N ILE A 56 -15.46 10.41 -2.85
CA ILE A 56 -16.34 9.33 -2.40
C ILE A 56 -16.83 8.48 -3.58
N ARG A 57 -17.20 9.11 -4.70
CA ARG A 57 -17.56 8.40 -5.93
C ARG A 57 -16.40 7.58 -6.49
N ASN A 58 -15.19 8.13 -6.48
CA ASN A 58 -13.98 7.41 -6.91
C ASN A 58 -13.70 6.17 -6.05
N ARG A 59 -13.91 6.28 -4.75
CA ARG A 59 -13.77 5.14 -3.82
C ARG A 59 -14.77 4.04 -4.15
N LEU A 60 -16.02 4.40 -4.39
CA LEU A 60 -17.06 3.43 -4.78
C LEU A 60 -16.70 2.76 -6.11
N LEU A 61 -16.26 3.53 -7.12
CA LEU A 61 -15.83 2.97 -8.42
C LEU A 61 -14.71 1.92 -8.26
N ALA A 62 -13.73 2.19 -7.41
CA ALA A 62 -12.65 1.24 -7.17
C ALA A 62 -13.14 -0.07 -6.55
N LEU A 63 -14.10 0.00 -5.61
CA LEU A 63 -14.70 -1.20 -4.99
C LEU A 63 -15.58 -1.95 -5.99
N GLN A 64 -16.39 -1.26 -6.79
CA GLN A 64 -17.22 -1.85 -7.84
C GLN A 64 -16.40 -2.58 -8.89
N ALA A 65 -15.22 -2.03 -9.26
CA ALA A 65 -14.31 -2.67 -10.18
C ALA A 65 -13.79 -4.04 -9.68
N LEU A 66 -13.78 -4.24 -8.36
CA LEU A 66 -13.38 -5.49 -7.69
C LEU A 66 -14.59 -6.32 -7.21
N HIS A 67 -15.84 -5.88 -7.45
CA HIS A 67 -17.08 -6.50 -6.96
C HIS A 67 -17.16 -6.64 -5.43
N ILE A 68 -16.67 -5.65 -4.72
CA ILE A 68 -16.69 -5.58 -3.24
C ILE A 68 -17.23 -4.24 -2.73
N GLU A 69 -18.15 -3.62 -3.46
CA GLU A 69 -18.77 -2.32 -3.10
C GLU A 69 -19.53 -2.36 -1.78
N THR A 70 -19.88 -3.54 -1.30
CA THR A 70 -20.56 -3.75 0.00
C THR A 70 -19.57 -3.94 1.15
N TYR A 71 -18.27 -4.15 0.85
CA TYR A 71 -17.28 -4.37 1.90
C TYR A 71 -16.92 -3.06 2.59
N PRO A 72 -16.96 -3.02 3.92
CA PRO A 72 -16.40 -1.90 4.65
C PRO A 72 -14.89 -1.80 4.45
N CYS A 73 -14.40 -0.57 4.35
CA CYS A 73 -13.01 -0.28 4.03
C CYS A 73 -12.22 0.18 5.25
N ALA A 74 -11.12 -0.51 5.50
CA ALA A 74 -10.13 -0.16 6.51
C ALA A 74 -8.96 0.60 5.89
N THR A 75 -8.67 1.79 6.42
CA THR A 75 -7.49 2.59 6.04
C THR A 75 -6.80 3.14 7.28
N LEU A 76 -5.55 3.58 7.15
CA LEU A 76 -4.72 4.08 8.24
C LEU A 76 -4.46 5.58 8.12
N TRP A 77 -4.14 6.22 9.25
CA TRP A 77 -3.46 7.51 9.23
C TRP A 77 -1.97 7.27 9.04
N LEU A 78 -1.53 7.37 7.79
CA LEU A 78 -0.14 7.12 7.40
C LEU A 78 0.78 8.22 7.98
N VAL A 79 1.81 7.82 8.68
CA VAL A 79 2.78 8.70 9.36
C VAL A 79 4.22 8.47 8.88
N HIS A 80 4.40 7.64 7.87
CA HIS A 80 5.71 7.22 7.33
C HIS A 80 6.58 6.53 8.40
N GLY A 81 5.93 5.75 9.26
CA GLY A 81 6.53 4.93 10.31
C GLY A 81 6.79 3.49 9.90
N ALA A 82 6.91 2.62 10.90
CA ALA A 82 6.93 1.16 10.73
C ALA A 82 6.00 0.46 11.74
N GLU A 83 5.03 1.19 12.29
CA GLU A 83 3.99 0.63 13.15
C GLU A 83 3.00 -0.19 12.30
N VAL A 84 2.63 -1.36 12.84
CA VAL A 84 1.67 -2.28 12.23
C VAL A 84 0.40 -2.33 13.07
N ALA A 85 -0.73 -2.06 12.45
CA ALA A 85 -2.04 -2.21 13.07
C ALA A 85 -2.60 -3.60 12.79
N THR A 86 -3.17 -4.24 13.80
CA THR A 86 -3.88 -5.50 13.65
C THR A 86 -5.37 -5.26 13.76
N LEU A 87 -6.13 -5.79 12.81
CA LEU A 87 -7.58 -5.70 12.80
C LEU A 87 -8.17 -7.04 13.25
N GLY A 88 -9.00 -7.03 14.30
CA GLY A 88 -9.82 -8.17 14.70
C GLY A 88 -9.19 -9.21 15.61
N ILE A 89 -8.14 -8.89 16.38
CA ILE A 89 -7.57 -9.83 17.38
C ILE A 89 -8.20 -9.68 18.77
N ASP A 90 -8.31 -8.45 19.27
CA ASP A 90 -8.71 -8.21 20.68
C ASP A 90 -10.22 -8.07 20.87
N THR A 91 -10.96 -7.98 19.81
CA THR A 91 -12.38 -7.78 19.84
C THR A 91 -13.04 -8.76 18.88
N ALA A 92 -13.85 -9.61 19.43
CA ALA A 92 -14.52 -10.67 18.70
C ALA A 92 -15.54 -10.16 17.67
N THR A 93 -15.75 -8.85 17.57
CA THR A 93 -16.79 -8.26 16.74
C THR A 93 -16.29 -7.07 15.92
N TRP A 94 -16.79 -6.99 14.71
CA TRP A 94 -16.70 -5.84 13.82
C TRP A 94 -17.10 -4.51 14.47
N ASP A 95 -18.02 -4.55 15.47
CA ASP A 95 -18.53 -3.36 16.14
C ASP A 95 -17.46 -2.66 16.99
N ASP A 96 -16.54 -3.39 17.62
CA ASP A 96 -15.45 -2.81 18.38
C ASP A 96 -14.41 -2.13 17.48
N TRP A 97 -14.18 -2.69 16.29
CA TRP A 97 -13.37 -2.05 15.28
C TRP A 97 -14.01 -0.75 14.77
N ARG A 98 -15.33 -0.67 14.65
CA ARG A 98 -16.06 0.55 14.31
C ARG A 98 -15.92 1.65 15.37
N THR A 99 -15.80 1.31 16.64
CA THR A 99 -15.64 2.31 17.72
C THR A 99 -14.27 2.96 17.74
N ASP A 100 -13.20 2.21 17.43
CA ASP A 100 -11.83 2.71 17.34
C ASP A 100 -11.53 3.47 16.03
N TRP A 101 -12.30 3.20 14.99
CA TRP A 101 -12.15 3.76 13.66
C TRP A 101 -13.41 4.55 13.34
N SER A 102 -13.33 5.86 13.22
CA SER A 102 -14.49 6.68 12.86
C SER A 102 -14.97 6.37 11.43
N HIS A 103 -15.79 5.32 11.29
CA HIS A 103 -16.48 5.03 10.04
C HIS A 103 -17.56 6.06 9.80
N ARG A 104 -17.72 6.42 8.55
CA ARG A 104 -18.92 7.07 8.06
C ARG A 104 -19.48 6.27 6.93
N SER A 105 -20.78 6.10 6.96
CA SER A 105 -21.57 5.63 5.86
C SER A 105 -21.92 6.83 4.95
N TYR A 106 -21.72 6.63 3.66
CA TYR A 106 -22.07 7.60 2.64
C TYR A 106 -23.00 6.96 1.65
N GLN A 107 -24.13 7.62 1.40
CA GLN A 107 -25.00 7.22 0.30
C GLN A 107 -24.42 7.79 -1.01
N VAL A 108 -24.09 6.91 -1.93
CA VAL A 108 -23.64 7.25 -3.28
C VAL A 108 -24.55 6.51 -4.25
N ASP A 109 -25.43 7.23 -4.91
CA ASP A 109 -26.52 6.65 -5.73
C ASP A 109 -27.35 5.64 -4.92
N GLN A 110 -27.38 4.37 -5.32
CA GLN A 110 -28.11 3.29 -4.62
C GLN A 110 -27.22 2.50 -3.64
N HIS A 111 -25.93 2.87 -3.48
CA HIS A 111 -24.97 2.14 -2.67
C HIS A 111 -24.69 2.86 -1.35
N GLU A 112 -24.49 2.07 -0.31
CA GLU A 112 -23.97 2.54 0.97
C GLU A 112 -22.45 2.23 1.02
N LEU A 113 -21.62 3.27 0.96
CA LEU A 113 -20.19 3.17 1.08
C LEU A 113 -19.78 3.35 2.54
N ILE A 114 -19.22 2.31 3.15
CA ILE A 114 -18.64 2.36 4.49
C ILE A 114 -17.13 2.52 4.36
N TRP A 115 -16.60 3.70 4.72
CA TRP A 115 -15.19 4.01 4.60
C TRP A 115 -14.66 4.76 5.82
N THR A 116 -13.48 4.42 6.28
CA THR A 116 -12.81 5.18 7.35
C THR A 116 -12.40 6.55 6.83
N THR A 117 -12.98 7.62 7.39
CA THR A 117 -12.72 8.99 6.94
C THR A 117 -11.67 9.71 7.76
N LYS A 118 -11.55 9.36 9.03
CA LYS A 118 -10.52 9.88 9.95
C LYS A 118 -10.00 8.73 10.79
N PRO A 119 -9.08 7.92 10.28
CA PRO A 119 -8.53 6.83 11.05
C PRO A 119 -7.88 7.42 12.31
N ARG A 120 -8.22 6.90 13.48
CA ARG A 120 -7.58 7.30 14.74
C ARG A 120 -6.22 6.64 14.88
N ARG A 121 -6.05 5.47 14.27
CA ARG A 121 -4.84 4.67 14.39
C ARG A 121 -3.76 5.19 13.45
N LYS A 122 -2.67 5.66 14.03
CA LYS A 122 -1.45 6.06 13.31
C LYS A 122 -0.60 4.82 13.10
N ALA A 123 -0.51 4.36 11.87
CA ALA A 123 0.32 3.23 11.48
C ALA A 123 0.55 3.27 9.96
N ASP A 124 1.53 2.54 9.48
CA ASP A 124 1.85 2.46 8.06
C ASP A 124 1.69 1.04 7.50
N ALA A 125 1.28 0.08 8.34
CA ALA A 125 0.84 -1.25 7.90
C ALA A 125 -0.39 -1.71 8.68
N ILE A 126 -1.19 -2.57 8.03
CA ILE A 126 -2.39 -3.19 8.59
C ILE A 126 -2.43 -4.65 8.18
N ILE A 127 -2.75 -5.52 9.14
CA ILE A 127 -2.88 -6.96 8.94
C ILE A 127 -4.21 -7.47 9.50
N THR A 128 -4.79 -8.50 8.87
CA THR A 128 -6.04 -9.12 9.33
C THR A 128 -6.25 -10.51 8.72
N LYS A 129 -7.09 -11.31 9.37
CA LYS A 129 -7.70 -12.52 8.81
C LYS A 129 -9.20 -12.38 8.56
N GLN A 130 -9.75 -11.19 8.75
CA GLN A 130 -11.18 -10.97 8.56
C GLN A 130 -11.53 -11.00 7.09
N ARG A 131 -12.60 -11.77 6.78
CA ARG A 131 -13.22 -11.82 5.45
C ARG A 131 -14.27 -10.72 5.30
N GLY A 132 -14.54 -10.32 4.07
CA GLY A 132 -15.56 -9.31 3.79
C GLY A 132 -15.18 -7.89 4.25
N VAL A 133 -13.89 -7.62 4.40
CA VAL A 133 -13.33 -6.29 4.73
C VAL A 133 -12.27 -5.95 3.70
N ALA A 134 -12.31 -4.76 3.14
CA ALA A 134 -11.31 -4.27 2.23
C ALA A 134 -10.24 -3.45 2.97
N LEU A 135 -9.00 -3.92 2.98
CA LEU A 135 -7.85 -3.09 3.34
C LEU A 135 -7.57 -2.13 2.19
N THR A 136 -7.43 -0.85 2.49
CA THR A 136 -7.21 0.18 1.46
C THR A 136 -6.04 1.07 1.81
N MET A 137 -5.21 1.35 0.82
CA MET A 137 -4.08 2.24 0.93
C MET A 137 -4.01 3.17 -0.28
N SER A 138 -3.70 4.43 -0.06
CA SER A 138 -3.62 5.42 -1.15
C SER A 138 -2.18 5.88 -1.32
N SER A 139 -1.69 5.89 -2.56
CA SER A 139 -0.31 6.22 -2.88
C SER A 139 -0.18 7.23 -4.02
N ALA A 140 0.95 7.90 -4.03
CA ALA A 140 1.54 8.60 -5.17
C ALA A 140 3.05 8.60 -4.91
N ASP A 141 3.77 7.68 -5.54
CA ASP A 141 5.19 7.37 -5.42
C ASP A 141 5.61 6.41 -4.29
N CYS A 142 4.99 6.46 -3.11
CA CYS A 142 5.32 5.49 -2.06
C CYS A 142 4.89 4.08 -2.47
N VAL A 143 5.67 3.07 -2.08
CA VAL A 143 5.42 1.67 -2.45
C VAL A 143 4.25 1.11 -1.64
N PRO A 144 3.15 0.68 -2.28
CA PRO A 144 2.16 -0.15 -1.63
C PRO A 144 2.67 -1.60 -1.63
N LEU A 145 2.89 -2.18 -0.45
CA LEU A 145 3.17 -3.61 -0.30
C LEU A 145 1.87 -4.33 0.03
N MET A 146 1.63 -5.47 -0.60
CA MET A 146 0.52 -6.37 -0.31
C MET A 146 1.06 -7.72 0.12
N PHE A 147 0.44 -8.35 1.13
CA PHE A 147 0.86 -9.62 1.69
C PHE A 147 -0.32 -10.57 1.80
N TYR A 148 -0.07 -11.84 1.50
CA TYR A 148 -1.02 -12.92 1.74
C TYR A 148 -0.33 -14.18 2.22
N ASP A 149 -0.81 -14.75 3.32
CA ASP A 149 -0.46 -16.10 3.79
C ASP A 149 -1.67 -17.02 3.54
N PRO A 150 -1.63 -17.91 2.53
CA PRO A 150 -2.75 -18.80 2.23
C PRO A 150 -2.94 -19.89 3.29
N VAL A 151 -1.92 -20.21 4.10
CA VAL A 151 -2.00 -21.23 5.15
C VAL A 151 -2.71 -20.68 6.38
N ALA A 152 -2.33 -19.47 6.82
CA ALA A 152 -2.96 -18.80 7.97
C ALA A 152 -4.21 -17.99 7.56
N CYS A 153 -4.50 -17.86 6.26
CA CYS A 153 -5.56 -17.00 5.70
C CYS A 153 -5.46 -15.57 6.23
N VAL A 154 -4.27 -14.96 6.16
CA VAL A 154 -3.98 -13.61 6.65
C VAL A 154 -3.58 -12.73 5.49
N ILE A 155 -4.17 -11.54 5.41
CA ILE A 155 -3.75 -10.49 4.49
C ILE A 155 -3.09 -9.34 5.23
N GLY A 156 -2.22 -8.62 4.52
CA GLY A 156 -1.59 -7.41 5.03
C GLY A 156 -1.33 -6.39 3.93
N MET A 157 -1.32 -5.12 4.30
CA MET A 157 -0.86 -4.03 3.45
C MET A 157 0.10 -3.13 4.20
N ALA A 158 1.14 -2.63 3.51
CA ALA A 158 2.07 -1.66 4.09
C ALA A 158 2.39 -0.52 3.12
N HIS A 159 2.47 0.69 3.67
CA HIS A 159 2.89 1.90 2.98
C HIS A 159 4.39 2.09 3.16
N ALA A 160 5.16 1.62 2.19
CA ALA A 160 6.62 1.65 2.22
C ALA A 160 7.18 2.86 1.45
N GLY A 161 6.88 4.07 1.90
CA GLY A 161 7.65 5.25 1.50
C GLY A 161 9.08 5.16 2.04
N TRP A 162 10.02 5.99 1.55
CA TRP A 162 11.43 5.89 1.94
C TRP A 162 11.67 5.92 3.46
N ARG A 163 10.87 6.69 4.21
CA ARG A 163 10.97 6.74 5.69
C ARG A 163 10.53 5.45 6.35
N GLY A 164 9.43 4.84 5.88
CA GLY A 164 8.95 3.55 6.34
C GLY A 164 9.93 2.43 5.97
N THR A 165 10.45 2.45 4.75
CA THR A 165 11.48 1.51 4.27
C THR A 165 12.75 1.61 5.10
N ALA A 166 13.22 2.84 5.40
CA ALA A 166 14.38 3.07 6.28
C ALA A 166 14.15 2.69 7.75
N ARG A 167 12.90 2.37 8.12
CA ARG A 167 12.51 1.84 9.44
C ARG A 167 12.19 0.34 9.41
N GLY A 168 12.25 -0.30 8.24
CA GLY A 168 12.02 -1.73 8.08
C GLY A 168 10.55 -2.12 8.07
N ILE A 169 9.66 -1.30 7.50
CA ILE A 169 8.21 -1.55 7.49
C ILE A 169 7.84 -2.90 6.85
N ALA A 170 8.54 -3.33 5.80
CA ALA A 170 8.30 -4.62 5.17
C ALA A 170 8.55 -5.77 6.17
N ALA A 171 9.71 -5.78 6.83
CA ALA A 171 10.04 -6.78 7.84
C ALA A 171 9.13 -6.70 9.08
N ALA A 172 8.78 -5.48 9.52
CA ALA A 172 7.85 -5.28 10.63
C ALA A 172 6.47 -5.88 10.34
N THR A 173 6.00 -5.80 9.08
CA THR A 173 4.73 -6.42 8.69
C THR A 173 4.81 -7.94 8.72
N ILE A 174 5.89 -8.54 8.22
CA ILE A 174 6.12 -10.00 8.28
C ILE A 174 6.17 -10.47 9.74
N ASP A 175 6.93 -9.79 10.60
CA ASP A 175 7.01 -10.11 12.03
C ASP A 175 5.62 -10.05 12.69
N ALA A 176 4.85 -8.99 12.41
CA ALA A 176 3.51 -8.85 12.97
C ALA A 176 2.55 -9.95 12.49
N MET A 177 2.60 -10.35 11.20
CA MET A 177 1.83 -11.51 10.70
C MET A 177 2.23 -12.79 11.42
N SER A 178 3.51 -12.97 11.69
CA SER A 178 4.02 -14.15 12.43
C SER A 178 3.61 -14.12 13.91
N GLU A 179 3.80 -13.00 14.59
CA GLU A 179 3.51 -12.85 16.02
C GLU A 179 2.02 -12.91 16.33
N GLN A 180 1.16 -12.33 15.48
CA GLN A 180 -0.27 -12.19 15.74
C GLN A 180 -1.10 -13.37 15.20
N PHE A 181 -0.66 -13.98 14.10
CA PHE A 181 -1.44 -15.00 13.40
C PHE A 181 -0.71 -16.32 13.17
N GLY A 182 0.56 -16.41 13.57
CA GLY A 182 1.37 -17.63 13.38
C GLY A 182 1.80 -17.84 11.93
N SER A 183 1.74 -16.81 11.08
CA SER A 183 2.22 -16.87 9.71
C SER A 183 3.71 -17.22 9.65
N LEU A 184 4.06 -18.16 8.81
CA LEU A 184 5.47 -18.46 8.56
C LEU A 184 5.95 -17.64 7.36
N PRO A 185 7.06 -16.90 7.45
CA PRO A 185 7.53 -16.02 6.35
C PRO A 185 7.61 -16.73 4.99
N ARG A 186 8.01 -18.00 4.97
CA ARG A 186 8.07 -18.83 3.74
C ARG A 186 6.72 -19.10 3.08
N ASN A 187 5.60 -18.93 3.80
CA ASN A 187 4.26 -19.13 3.28
C ASN A 187 3.67 -17.81 2.73
N ILE A 188 4.29 -16.67 3.06
CA ILE A 188 3.78 -15.35 2.70
C ILE A 188 4.14 -15.04 1.25
N TYR A 189 3.14 -14.67 0.47
CA TYR A 189 3.27 -14.06 -0.85
C TYR A 189 3.26 -12.55 -0.70
N ALA A 190 4.12 -11.85 -1.42
CA ALA A 190 4.28 -10.40 -1.32
C ALA A 190 4.28 -9.73 -2.70
N GLY A 191 3.44 -8.70 -2.86
CA GLY A 191 3.37 -7.86 -4.05
C GLY A 191 3.95 -6.48 -3.77
N ILE A 192 4.89 -6.01 -4.62
CA ILE A 192 5.46 -4.66 -4.61
C ILE A 192 4.77 -3.86 -5.71
N GLY A 193 3.83 -2.98 -5.33
CA GLY A 193 2.96 -2.28 -6.27
C GLY A 193 3.60 -1.10 -6.99
N PRO A 194 2.84 -0.48 -7.94
CA PRO A 194 3.27 0.71 -8.67
C PRO A 194 3.72 1.82 -7.73
N SER A 195 4.91 2.36 -7.99
CA SER A 195 5.54 3.37 -7.15
C SER A 195 6.70 4.03 -7.89
N ILE A 196 7.37 4.99 -7.27
CA ILE A 196 8.49 5.65 -7.94
C ILE A 196 9.70 4.72 -8.06
N GLY A 197 10.16 4.48 -9.28
CA GLY A 197 11.35 3.68 -9.55
C GLY A 197 12.65 4.47 -9.40
N SER A 198 13.76 3.77 -9.28
CA SER A 198 15.12 4.35 -9.19
C SER A 198 15.47 5.21 -10.42
N CYS A 199 14.81 4.99 -11.56
CA CYS A 199 14.94 5.84 -12.75
C CYS A 199 14.60 7.32 -12.48
N CYS A 200 13.65 7.58 -11.54
CA CYS A 200 13.14 8.91 -11.20
C CYS A 200 13.39 9.32 -9.74
N TYR A 201 13.72 8.36 -8.85
CA TYR A 201 13.78 8.64 -7.42
C TYR A 201 15.15 9.13 -6.97
N GLU A 202 15.43 10.39 -7.23
CA GLU A 202 16.60 11.09 -6.69
C GLU A 202 16.40 11.42 -5.21
N VAL A 203 17.42 11.17 -4.40
CA VAL A 203 17.46 11.43 -2.96
C VAL A 203 18.74 12.17 -2.57
N THR A 204 18.74 12.74 -1.36
CA THR A 204 19.93 13.40 -0.78
C THR A 204 20.82 12.40 -0.06
N GLU A 205 22.08 12.77 0.21
CA GLU A 205 23.00 11.98 1.02
C GLU A 205 22.46 11.72 2.43
N ASP A 206 21.68 12.63 3.02
CA ASP A 206 21.05 12.43 4.32
C ASP A 206 20.13 11.21 4.33
N VAL A 207 19.40 10.97 3.23
CA VAL A 207 18.58 9.76 3.10
C VAL A 207 19.47 8.51 3.12
N ARG A 208 20.59 8.52 2.40
CA ARG A 208 21.55 7.40 2.42
C ARG A 208 22.13 7.19 3.82
N HIS A 209 22.53 8.25 4.50
CA HIS A 209 23.07 8.19 5.86
C HIS A 209 22.04 7.61 6.86
N LEU A 210 20.76 7.90 6.69
CA LEU A 210 19.69 7.29 7.50
C LEU A 210 19.58 5.78 7.29
N PHE A 211 19.62 5.31 6.03
CA PHE A 211 19.64 3.87 5.72
C PHE A 211 20.88 3.18 6.26
N MET A 212 22.03 3.84 6.20
CA MET A 212 23.30 3.31 6.73
C MET A 212 23.42 3.43 8.25
N GLY A 213 22.42 3.96 8.96
CA GLY A 213 22.43 4.13 10.41
C GLY A 213 23.41 5.18 10.91
N GLN A 214 23.90 6.06 10.03
CA GLN A 214 24.80 7.17 10.33
C GLN A 214 24.05 8.42 10.81
N LEU A 215 22.78 8.54 10.47
CA LEU A 215 21.81 9.49 11.02
C LEU A 215 20.66 8.73 11.67
N HIS A 216 19.96 9.38 12.58
CA HIS A 216 18.80 8.81 13.26
C HIS A 216 17.57 9.67 12.97
N PHE A 217 16.44 9.00 12.75
CA PHE A 217 15.15 9.66 12.88
C PHE A 217 14.91 10.00 14.34
N ASP A 218 14.20 11.10 14.62
CA ASP A 218 13.66 11.37 15.96
C ASP A 218 12.86 10.15 16.46
N PRO A 219 12.79 9.92 17.79
CA PRO A 219 12.66 8.60 18.37
C PRO A 219 11.40 7.86 17.92
N MET A 220 11.60 6.92 16.99
CA MET A 220 10.62 5.88 16.71
C MET A 220 11.23 4.53 17.09
N PRO A 221 10.66 3.84 18.09
CA PRO A 221 11.25 2.61 18.67
C PRO A 221 11.49 1.49 17.64
N THR A 222 10.64 1.39 16.62
CA THR A 222 10.71 0.35 15.58
C THR A 222 11.96 0.42 14.71
N GLY A 223 12.48 1.62 14.44
CA GLY A 223 13.68 1.78 13.59
C GLY A 223 14.96 1.16 14.16
N VAL A 224 15.03 0.89 15.48
CA VAL A 224 16.21 0.28 16.11
C VAL A 224 16.23 -1.24 15.87
N LYS A 225 15.07 -1.92 15.96
CA LYS A 225 14.92 -3.38 15.78
C LYS A 225 15.45 -3.82 14.40
N TYR A 226 15.15 -3.06 13.35
CA TYR A 226 15.46 -3.43 11.97
C TYR A 226 16.71 -2.77 11.39
N ARG A 227 17.53 -2.07 12.20
CA ARG A 227 18.69 -1.31 11.68
C ARG A 227 19.63 -2.13 10.80
N LYS A 228 20.02 -3.31 11.26
CA LYS A 228 20.92 -4.18 10.51
C LYS A 228 20.29 -4.65 9.20
N LEU A 229 19.04 -5.10 9.26
CA LEU A 229 18.26 -5.51 8.08
C LEU A 229 18.15 -4.36 7.05
N VAL A 230 17.86 -3.14 7.51
CA VAL A 230 17.76 -1.97 6.62
C VAL A 230 19.09 -1.64 5.97
N GLN A 231 20.20 -1.70 6.71
CA GLN A 231 21.54 -1.47 6.15
C GLN A 231 21.90 -2.50 5.08
N GLU A 232 21.60 -3.78 5.33
CA GLU A 232 21.92 -4.89 4.42
C GLU A 232 21.01 -4.90 3.17
N SER A 233 19.80 -4.39 3.29
CA SER A 233 18.80 -4.38 2.20
C SER A 233 18.88 -3.17 1.28
N ALA A 234 19.49 -2.06 1.71
CA ALA A 234 19.40 -0.77 1.03
C ALA A 234 20.15 -0.76 -0.32
N VAL A 235 19.44 -0.34 -1.37
CA VAL A 235 19.99 -0.28 -2.73
C VAL A 235 20.03 1.18 -3.22
N PHE A 236 21.25 1.67 -3.42
CA PHE A 236 21.53 3.00 -3.96
C PHE A 236 22.37 2.91 -5.21
N ALA A 237 22.12 3.79 -6.17
CA ALA A 237 22.91 3.93 -7.39
C ALA A 237 23.28 5.41 -7.62
N LEU A 238 24.45 5.63 -8.21
CA LEU A 238 24.85 6.94 -8.72
C LEU A 238 24.58 7.00 -10.22
N LYS A 239 23.71 7.90 -10.64
CA LYS A 239 23.40 8.16 -12.05
C LYS A 239 24.17 9.40 -12.51
N GLN A 240 24.98 9.26 -13.58
CA GLN A 240 25.61 10.39 -14.22
C GLN A 240 24.57 11.16 -15.02
N LEU A 241 24.44 12.43 -14.73
CA LEU A 241 23.69 13.41 -15.52
C LEU A 241 24.68 14.31 -16.28
N PRO A 242 24.26 15.09 -17.28
CA PRO A 242 25.16 15.94 -18.06
C PRO A 242 25.98 16.93 -17.22
N ASP A 243 25.41 17.45 -16.14
CA ASP A 243 25.95 18.53 -15.32
C ASP A 243 26.34 18.08 -13.90
N ARG A 244 25.86 16.89 -13.44
CA ARG A 244 26.09 16.43 -12.06
C ARG A 244 25.87 14.92 -11.89
N ARG A 245 26.26 14.40 -10.73
CA ARG A 245 25.86 13.07 -10.27
C ARG A 245 24.57 13.17 -9.44
N SER A 246 23.70 12.20 -9.63
CA SER A 246 22.42 12.08 -8.91
C SER A 246 22.41 10.76 -8.12
N LEU A 247 22.23 10.87 -6.81
CA LEU A 247 22.03 9.71 -5.95
C LEU A 247 20.60 9.21 -6.11
N ARG A 248 20.44 7.93 -6.42
CA ARG A 248 19.14 7.26 -6.62
C ARG A 248 18.93 6.21 -5.57
N LEU A 249 17.72 6.15 -5.00
CA LEU A 249 17.27 5.07 -4.12
C LEU A 249 16.35 4.14 -4.92
N ASP A 250 16.66 2.84 -4.88
CA ASP A 250 15.77 1.81 -5.41
C ASP A 250 14.89 1.26 -4.29
N LEU A 251 13.65 1.78 -4.22
CA LEU A 251 12.68 1.33 -3.22
C LEU A 251 12.16 -0.08 -3.50
N TRP A 252 12.07 -0.48 -4.77
CA TRP A 252 11.58 -1.80 -5.13
C TRP A 252 12.54 -2.88 -4.65
N GLU A 253 13.81 -2.76 -5.06
CA GLU A 253 14.82 -3.73 -4.68
C GLU A 253 15.15 -3.67 -3.18
N THR A 254 15.11 -2.49 -2.56
CA THR A 254 15.31 -2.35 -1.11
C THR A 254 14.20 -3.08 -0.32
N ASN A 255 12.92 -2.89 -0.68
CA ASN A 255 11.84 -3.62 -0.01
C ASN A 255 11.87 -5.12 -0.33
N ARG A 256 12.20 -5.51 -1.57
CA ARG A 256 12.40 -6.91 -1.94
C ARG A 256 13.47 -7.58 -1.07
N ASN A 257 14.60 -6.93 -0.88
CA ASN A 257 15.69 -7.42 -0.01
C ASN A 257 15.24 -7.52 1.45
N GLN A 258 14.45 -6.56 1.96
CA GLN A 258 13.89 -6.65 3.31
C GLN A 258 13.00 -7.88 3.48
N LEU A 259 12.16 -8.19 2.49
CA LEU A 259 11.30 -9.37 2.48
C LEU A 259 12.11 -10.66 2.46
N LEU A 260 13.15 -10.73 1.63
CA LEU A 260 14.06 -11.89 1.56
C LEU A 260 14.77 -12.14 2.89
N ILE A 261 15.32 -11.07 3.50
CA ILE A 261 15.98 -11.16 4.82
C ILE A 261 14.99 -11.56 5.91
N ALA A 262 13.73 -11.14 5.80
CA ALA A 262 12.66 -11.54 6.72
C ALA A 262 12.18 -13.00 6.51
N GLY A 263 12.68 -13.70 5.47
CA GLY A 263 12.42 -15.11 5.21
C GLY A 263 11.29 -15.41 4.23
N VAL A 264 10.80 -14.41 3.48
CA VAL A 264 9.89 -14.62 2.35
C VAL A 264 10.68 -15.27 1.21
N LEU A 265 10.09 -16.27 0.55
CA LEU A 265 10.76 -16.97 -0.54
C LEU A 265 10.88 -16.06 -1.79
N PRO A 266 11.97 -16.13 -2.55
CA PRO A 266 12.17 -15.30 -3.74
C PRO A 266 11.04 -15.44 -4.77
N GLU A 267 10.53 -16.64 -4.97
CA GLU A 267 9.42 -16.99 -5.86
C GLU A 267 8.06 -16.50 -5.39
N HIS A 268 7.94 -16.09 -4.12
CA HIS A 268 6.74 -15.50 -3.54
C HIS A 268 6.74 -13.96 -3.58
N ILE A 269 7.75 -13.33 -4.20
CA ILE A 269 7.84 -11.87 -4.28
C ILE A 269 7.70 -11.44 -5.73
N GLU A 270 6.60 -10.75 -6.05
CA GLU A 270 6.38 -10.14 -7.35
C GLU A 270 6.45 -8.61 -7.26
N SER A 271 7.24 -7.99 -8.16
CA SER A 271 7.31 -6.52 -8.30
C SER A 271 6.59 -6.07 -9.55
N SER A 272 5.85 -4.97 -9.45
CA SER A 272 5.19 -4.36 -10.60
C SER A 272 6.16 -3.77 -11.62
N GLU A 273 7.30 -3.26 -11.13
CA GLU A 273 8.28 -2.52 -11.92
C GLU A 273 7.70 -1.31 -12.70
N ILE A 274 6.54 -0.82 -12.26
CA ILE A 274 5.86 0.34 -12.83
C ILE A 274 6.29 1.60 -12.09
N CYS A 275 7.02 2.49 -12.76
CA CYS A 275 7.41 3.78 -12.20
C CYS A 275 6.30 4.81 -12.38
N THR A 276 5.66 5.23 -11.28
CA THR A 276 4.59 6.22 -11.28
C THR A 276 4.99 7.56 -11.88
N SER A 277 6.26 7.97 -11.71
CA SER A 277 6.78 9.23 -12.26
C SER A 277 7.10 9.17 -13.76
N CYS A 278 7.47 7.97 -14.29
CA CYS A 278 7.58 7.77 -15.73
C CYS A 278 6.20 7.69 -16.39
N GLU A 279 5.25 7.07 -15.71
CA GLU A 279 3.90 6.82 -16.20
C GLU A 279 2.86 7.73 -15.55
N LYS A 280 3.18 9.01 -15.36
CA LYS A 280 2.28 9.99 -14.71
C LYS A 280 0.95 10.21 -15.45
N ASP A 281 0.86 9.82 -16.71
CA ASP A 281 -0.40 9.83 -17.46
C ASP A 281 -1.34 8.69 -17.00
N ARG A 282 -0.79 7.64 -16.39
CA ARG A 282 -1.52 6.48 -15.85
C ARG A 282 -1.56 6.44 -14.34
N PHE A 283 -0.59 7.02 -13.64
CA PHE A 283 -0.52 7.02 -12.19
C PHE A 283 -0.30 8.42 -11.63
N PHE A 284 -0.79 8.68 -10.44
CA PHE A 284 -0.41 9.89 -9.71
C PHE A 284 1.04 9.78 -9.22
N SER A 285 1.81 10.84 -9.42
CA SER A 285 3.18 10.93 -8.93
C SER A 285 3.42 12.25 -8.20
N HIS A 286 3.64 12.17 -6.90
CA HIS A 286 3.98 13.35 -6.09
C HIS A 286 5.25 14.04 -6.60
N ARG A 287 6.27 13.27 -6.98
CA ARG A 287 7.52 13.77 -7.55
C ARG A 287 7.32 14.33 -8.95
N GLY A 288 6.66 13.56 -9.82
CA GLY A 288 6.44 13.93 -11.23
C GLY A 288 5.52 15.12 -11.43
N GLU A 289 4.59 15.35 -10.48
CA GLU A 289 3.60 16.46 -10.51
C GLU A 289 3.92 17.54 -9.46
N HIS A 290 5.18 17.61 -8.99
CA HIS A 290 5.68 18.66 -8.10
C HIS A 290 4.82 18.89 -6.85
N GLY A 291 4.32 17.81 -6.25
CA GLY A 291 3.53 17.82 -5.02
C GLY A 291 2.02 18.01 -5.22
N LYS A 292 1.56 18.33 -6.43
CA LYS A 292 0.13 18.56 -6.74
C LYS A 292 -0.49 17.33 -7.42
N ALA A 293 -0.40 16.17 -6.78
CA ALA A 293 -0.88 14.91 -7.29
C ALA A 293 -2.05 14.37 -6.47
N GLY A 294 -2.99 13.69 -7.14
CA GLY A 294 -3.98 12.82 -6.50
C GLY A 294 -3.32 11.62 -5.80
N ARG A 295 -4.15 10.71 -5.32
CA ARG A 295 -3.71 9.44 -4.75
C ARG A 295 -4.52 8.31 -5.37
N PHE A 296 -3.85 7.34 -5.98
CA PHE A 296 -4.51 6.14 -6.49
C PHE A 296 -4.67 5.11 -5.35
N PRO A 297 -5.76 4.31 -5.34
CA PRO A 297 -5.95 3.28 -4.33
C PRO A 297 -5.20 2.00 -4.68
N SER A 298 -4.73 1.31 -3.64
CA SER A 298 -4.42 -0.11 -3.64
C SER A 298 -5.35 -0.79 -2.65
N ILE A 299 -5.97 -1.91 -3.05
CA ILE A 299 -7.02 -2.60 -2.30
C ILE A 299 -6.68 -4.08 -2.19
N LEU A 300 -6.92 -4.65 -1.01
CA LEU A 300 -6.71 -6.07 -0.71
C LEU A 300 -7.82 -6.55 0.22
N ALA A 301 -8.46 -7.68 -0.12
CA ALA A 301 -9.52 -8.26 0.70
C ALA A 301 -9.51 -9.80 0.62
N LEU A 302 -10.08 -10.43 1.64
CA LEU A 302 -10.47 -11.84 1.59
C LEU A 302 -11.96 -11.93 1.28
N HIS A 303 -12.30 -12.79 0.32
CA HIS A 303 -13.69 -13.06 -0.04
C HIS A 303 -14.47 -13.55 1.17
N ASP A 304 -15.68 -13.03 1.38
CA ASP A 304 -16.53 -13.36 2.54
C ASP A 304 -17.15 -14.76 2.51
N GLY A 305 -17.08 -15.44 1.36
CA GLY A 305 -17.63 -16.77 1.15
C GLY A 305 -19.15 -16.79 0.91
N VAL A 306 -19.80 -15.63 0.86
CA VAL A 306 -21.26 -15.50 0.70
C VAL A 306 -21.67 -15.30 -0.77
N SER A 307 -20.76 -14.86 -1.64
CA SER A 307 -21.06 -14.68 -3.06
C SER A 307 -20.69 -15.93 -3.85
N GLU A 308 -21.66 -16.57 -4.47
CA GLU A 308 -21.41 -17.56 -5.51
C GLU A 308 -20.57 -16.92 -6.62
N ILE A 309 -19.45 -17.57 -6.95
CA ILE A 309 -18.62 -17.19 -8.11
C ILE A 309 -19.49 -17.38 -9.36
N VAL A 310 -19.99 -16.29 -9.92
CA VAL A 310 -20.70 -16.26 -11.21
C VAL A 310 -19.67 -16.08 -12.33
#